data_39c021a0f607d6e14bb927eeef00f304
#
_entry.id   39c021a0f607d6e14bb927eeef00f304
#
_cell.length_a   1.000
_cell.length_b   1.000
_cell.length_c   1.000
_cell.angle_alpha   90.00
_cell.angle_beta   90.00
_cell.angle_gamma   90.00
#
_symmetry.space_group_name_H-M   'P 1'
#
loop_
_entity.id
_entity.type
_entity.pdbx_description
1 polymer ?
#
loop_
_entity_poly.entity_id
_entity_poly.type
_entity_poly.pdbx_seq_one_letter_code
_entity_poly.pdbx_strand_id
1 'polypeptide(L)'
;SPDVMGIEVKSADERFSQKLFDVIEKNISNEKLDVELLCTEIGISRANLYRKLKSITELSPMELIRNKRLEMAAKLLKESEMNVSEIASHLGFNSHSYFSNSFKAFYGCTPTEFVQMKNNQEQGC
;
A
#
# COMPACT_ATOMS: atom_id res chain seq x y z
N SER A 1 21.75 -9.45 -1.06
CA SER A 1 22.63 -9.46 0.12
C SER A 1 23.51 -10.70 0.10
N PRO A 2 24.79 -10.59 0.44
CA PRO A 2 25.65 -11.76 0.50
C PRO A 2 25.32 -12.63 1.71
N ASP A 3 25.42 -13.94 1.53
CA ASP A 3 25.29 -14.88 2.63
C ASP A 3 26.63 -15.01 3.35
N VAL A 4 26.56 -15.01 4.68
CA VAL A 4 27.72 -15.27 5.52
C VAL A 4 27.40 -16.49 6.37
N MET A 5 28.13 -17.58 6.15
CA MET A 5 27.96 -18.84 6.87
C MET A 5 26.50 -19.36 6.82
N GLY A 6 25.84 -19.20 5.66
CA GLY A 6 24.47 -19.64 5.46
C GLY A 6 23.40 -18.71 6.06
N ILE A 7 23.80 -17.57 6.58
CA ILE A 7 22.88 -16.58 7.16
C ILE A 7 22.75 -15.43 6.17
N GLU A 8 21.51 -15.10 5.78
CA GLU A 8 21.25 -13.96 4.92
C GLU A 8 21.51 -12.66 5.66
N VAL A 9 22.31 -11.79 5.07
CA VAL A 9 22.63 -10.47 5.65
C VAL A 9 21.93 -9.41 4.81
N LYS A 10 20.91 -8.76 5.40
CA LYS A 10 20.18 -7.68 4.73
C LYS A 10 20.95 -6.37 4.84
N SER A 11 20.95 -5.59 3.77
CA SER A 11 21.51 -4.24 3.79
C SER A 11 20.67 -3.32 4.68
N ALA A 12 21.23 -2.18 5.05
CA ALA A 12 20.52 -1.18 5.84
C ALA A 12 19.25 -0.71 5.14
N ASP A 13 19.30 -0.53 3.82
CA ASP A 13 18.14 -0.11 3.03
C ASP A 13 17.06 -1.18 3.00
N GLU A 14 17.44 -2.45 2.88
CA GLU A 14 16.49 -3.55 2.93
C GLU A 14 15.80 -3.63 4.30
N ARG A 15 16.55 -3.47 5.37
CA ARG A 15 15.99 -3.46 6.74
C ARG A 15 15.05 -2.30 6.94
N PHE A 16 15.41 -1.12 6.45
CA PHE A 16 14.56 0.06 6.54
C PHE A 16 13.28 -0.13 5.75
N SER A 17 13.38 -0.62 4.51
CA SER A 17 12.20 -0.89 3.66
C SER A 17 11.27 -1.90 4.30
N GLN A 18 11.81 -2.97 4.86
CA GLN A 18 11.00 -3.99 5.54
C GLN A 18 10.26 -3.41 6.73
N LYS A 19 10.96 -2.62 7.55
CA LYS A 19 10.33 -1.98 8.72
C LYS A 19 9.23 -1.01 8.29
N LEU A 20 9.48 -0.23 7.25
CA LEU A 20 8.50 0.72 6.71
C LEU A 20 7.25 0.00 6.21
N PHE A 21 7.44 -1.04 5.41
CA PHE A 21 6.32 -1.81 4.88
C PHE A 21 5.53 -2.51 5.98
N ASP A 22 6.20 -3.03 7.00
CA ASP A 22 5.54 -3.66 8.14
C ASP A 22 4.66 -2.66 8.90
N VAL A 23 5.15 -1.44 9.10
CA VAL A 23 4.37 -0.39 9.78
C VAL A 23 3.17 0.02 8.94
N ILE A 24 3.34 0.18 7.63
CA ILE A 24 2.24 0.53 6.73
C ILE A 24 1.19 -0.59 6.73
N GLU A 25 1.62 -1.84 6.59
CA GLU A 25 0.72 -2.99 6.57
C GLU A 25 -0.07 -3.12 7.87
N LYS A 26 0.61 -2.97 9.00
CA LYS A 26 -0.02 -3.03 10.32
C LYS A 26 -1.10 -1.96 10.50
N ASN A 27 -0.91 -0.78 9.91
CA ASN A 27 -1.80 0.36 10.05
C ASN A 27 -2.66 0.62 8.82
N ILE A 28 -2.71 -0.32 7.88
CA ILE A 28 -3.33 -0.09 6.56
C ILE A 28 -4.79 0.34 6.66
N SER A 29 -5.52 -0.17 7.64
CA SER A 29 -6.94 0.13 7.86
C SER A 29 -7.18 1.39 8.70
N ASN A 30 -6.11 1.98 9.21
CA ASN A 30 -6.22 3.19 10.03
C ASN A 30 -6.24 4.42 9.13
N GLU A 31 -7.38 5.11 9.06
CA GLU A 31 -7.51 6.31 8.24
C GLU A 31 -6.61 7.46 8.69
N LYS A 32 -6.09 7.38 9.93
CA LYS A 32 -5.19 8.38 10.49
C LYS A 32 -3.72 8.09 10.18
N LEU A 33 -3.43 7.01 9.45
CA LEU A 33 -2.06 6.70 9.05
C LEU A 33 -1.50 7.84 8.19
N ASP A 34 -0.45 8.46 8.65
CA ASP A 34 0.20 9.60 8.00
C ASP A 34 1.71 9.57 8.24
N VAL A 35 2.38 10.61 7.77
CA VAL A 35 3.84 10.72 7.90
C VAL A 35 4.28 10.70 9.37
N GLU A 36 3.55 11.39 10.24
CA GLU A 36 3.92 11.48 11.65
C GLU A 36 3.82 10.13 12.36
N LEU A 37 2.77 9.37 12.06
CA LEU A 37 2.61 8.05 12.62
C LEU A 37 3.74 7.13 12.15
N LEU A 38 4.09 7.18 10.86
CA LEU A 38 5.23 6.43 10.35
C LEU A 38 6.52 6.80 11.08
N CYS A 39 6.79 8.08 11.23
CA CYS A 39 8.00 8.55 11.91
C CYS A 39 8.06 8.06 13.35
N THR A 40 6.94 8.14 14.06
CA THR A 40 6.85 7.70 15.45
C THR A 40 7.11 6.20 15.58
N GLU A 41 6.47 5.40 14.75
CA GLU A 41 6.61 3.95 14.85
C GLU A 41 7.95 3.43 14.37
N ILE A 42 8.54 4.09 13.36
CA ILE A 42 9.85 3.70 12.86
C ILE A 42 10.98 4.25 13.73
N GLY A 43 10.72 5.37 14.42
CA GLY A 43 11.73 6.04 15.23
C GLY A 43 12.68 6.89 14.41
N ILE A 44 12.16 7.64 13.46
CA ILE A 44 12.95 8.43 12.52
C ILE A 44 12.33 9.83 12.41
N SER A 45 13.16 10.84 12.13
CA SER A 45 12.66 12.19 11.89
C SER A 45 12.00 12.28 10.52
N ARG A 46 11.12 13.27 10.36
CA ARG A 46 10.44 13.53 9.10
C ARG A 46 11.44 13.76 7.96
N ALA A 47 12.45 14.56 8.20
CA ALA A 47 13.48 14.86 7.18
C ALA A 47 14.24 13.60 6.76
N ASN A 48 14.58 12.75 7.73
CA ASN A 48 15.27 11.49 7.46
C ASN A 48 14.39 10.51 6.70
N LEU A 49 13.10 10.44 7.03
CA LEU A 49 12.16 9.59 6.30
C LEU A 49 12.08 9.98 4.83
N TYR A 50 11.88 11.27 4.55
CA TYR A 50 11.82 11.77 3.16
C TYR A 50 13.11 11.49 2.41
N ARG A 51 14.26 11.74 3.04
CA ARG A 51 15.55 11.51 2.41
C ARG A 51 15.78 10.03 2.09
N LYS A 52 15.47 9.15 3.03
CA LYS A 52 15.63 7.72 2.81
C LYS A 52 14.67 7.18 1.76
N LEU A 53 13.43 7.64 1.77
CA LEU A 53 12.47 7.25 0.74
C LEU A 53 12.91 7.70 -0.65
N LYS A 54 13.44 8.91 -0.77
CA LYS A 54 13.91 9.41 -2.05
C LYS A 54 15.07 8.59 -2.59
N SER A 55 15.90 8.01 -1.72
CA SER A 55 17.03 7.18 -2.16
C SER A 55 16.60 5.79 -2.60
N ILE A 56 15.43 5.33 -2.18
CA ILE A 56 14.93 3.98 -2.46
C ILE A 56 13.84 3.98 -3.53
N THR A 57 13.01 5.01 -3.55
CA THR A 57 11.84 5.12 -4.43
C THR A 57 11.64 6.59 -4.81
N GLU A 58 10.85 6.81 -5.87
CA GLU A 58 10.47 8.16 -6.29
C GLU A 58 9.21 8.66 -5.57
N LEU A 59 8.68 7.88 -4.62
CA LEU A 59 7.41 8.19 -3.97
C LEU A 59 7.61 8.97 -2.67
N SER A 60 6.66 9.85 -2.37
CA SER A 60 6.53 10.45 -1.05
C SER A 60 5.93 9.42 -0.09
N PRO A 61 6.04 9.64 1.24
CA PRO A 61 5.41 8.74 2.20
C PRO A 61 3.91 8.56 1.99
N MET A 62 3.17 9.63 1.72
CA MET A 62 1.72 9.54 1.50
C MET A 62 1.38 8.82 0.20
N GLU A 63 2.18 9.01 -0.84
CA GLU A 63 2.00 8.27 -2.09
C GLU A 63 2.25 6.77 -1.87
N LEU A 64 3.26 6.44 -1.09
CA LEU A 64 3.55 5.05 -0.77
C LEU A 64 2.39 4.41 0.00
N ILE A 65 1.86 5.09 1.01
CA ILE A 65 0.70 4.62 1.77
C ILE A 65 -0.49 4.40 0.83
N ARG A 66 -0.79 5.37 -0.01
CA ARG A 66 -1.91 5.29 -0.96
C ARG A 66 -1.74 4.10 -1.89
N ASN A 67 -0.55 3.94 -2.45
CA ASN A 67 -0.29 2.83 -3.39
C ASN A 67 -0.42 1.47 -2.72
N LYS A 68 0.04 1.33 -1.48
CA LYS A 68 -0.11 0.08 -0.73
C LYS A 68 -1.59 -0.22 -0.44
N ARG A 69 -2.37 0.81 -0.11
CA ARG A 69 -3.82 0.65 0.07
C ARG A 69 -4.50 0.21 -1.23
N LEU A 70 -4.09 0.78 -2.37
CA LEU A 70 -4.65 0.41 -3.67
C LEU A 70 -4.29 -1.02 -4.06
N GLU A 71 -3.07 -1.47 -3.76
CA GLU A 71 -2.67 -2.85 -3.98
C GLU A 71 -3.51 -3.81 -3.15
N MET A 72 -3.73 -3.48 -1.88
CA MET A 72 -4.59 -4.30 -1.02
C MET A 72 -6.04 -4.28 -1.50
N ALA A 73 -6.51 -3.13 -2.00
CA ALA A 73 -7.85 -3.03 -2.56
C ALA A 73 -8.05 -3.98 -3.73
N ALA A 74 -7.09 -4.01 -4.66
CA ALA A 74 -7.15 -4.93 -5.79
C ALA A 74 -7.23 -6.38 -5.33
N LYS A 75 -6.44 -6.73 -4.32
CA LYS A 75 -6.46 -8.07 -3.74
C LYS A 75 -7.82 -8.41 -3.13
N LEU A 76 -8.40 -7.49 -2.35
CA LEU A 76 -9.71 -7.71 -1.73
C LEU A 76 -10.83 -7.77 -2.77
N LEU A 77 -10.74 -6.97 -3.83
CA LEU A 77 -11.71 -7.02 -4.93
C LEU A 77 -11.69 -8.37 -5.65
N LYS A 78 -10.53 -9.00 -5.73
CA LYS A 78 -10.39 -10.32 -6.36
C LYS A 78 -10.80 -11.47 -5.44
N GLU A 79 -10.45 -11.39 -4.16
CA GLU A 79 -10.45 -12.55 -3.26
C GLU A 79 -11.52 -12.53 -2.19
N SER A 80 -12.20 -11.39 -1.96
CA SER A 80 -13.20 -11.31 -0.89
C SER A 80 -14.60 -11.04 -1.44
N GLU A 81 -15.58 -11.17 -0.55
CA GLU A 81 -16.99 -10.88 -0.85
C GLU A 81 -17.36 -9.43 -0.52
N MET A 82 -16.39 -8.63 -0.08
CA MET A 82 -16.63 -7.23 0.26
C MET A 82 -16.97 -6.42 -0.99
N ASN A 83 -17.93 -5.50 -0.86
CA ASN A 83 -18.23 -4.60 -1.96
C ASN A 83 -17.23 -3.42 -2.01
N VAL A 84 -17.30 -2.64 -3.07
CA VAL A 84 -16.35 -1.53 -3.30
C VAL A 84 -16.35 -0.53 -2.14
N SER A 85 -17.52 -0.15 -1.65
CA SER A 85 -17.64 0.80 -0.53
C SER A 85 -17.03 0.25 0.76
N GLU A 86 -17.29 -1.02 1.04
CA GLU A 86 -16.71 -1.68 2.22
C GLU A 86 -15.19 -1.73 2.15
N ILE A 87 -14.64 -2.04 0.98
CA ILE A 87 -13.20 -2.09 0.77
C ILE A 87 -12.57 -0.71 0.98
N ALA A 88 -13.16 0.32 0.37
CA ALA A 88 -12.67 1.68 0.53
C ALA A 88 -12.61 2.09 2.01
N SER A 89 -13.69 1.84 2.73
CA SER A 89 -13.79 2.16 4.15
C SER A 89 -12.81 1.35 4.98
N HIS A 90 -12.72 0.04 4.72
CA HIS A 90 -11.82 -0.86 5.43
C HIS A 90 -10.35 -0.43 5.30
N LEU A 91 -9.97 0.09 4.14
CA LEU A 91 -8.59 0.47 3.86
C LEU A 91 -8.28 1.93 4.25
N GLY A 92 -9.18 2.60 4.95
CA GLY A 92 -8.91 3.93 5.45
C GLY A 92 -9.12 5.06 4.46
N PHE A 93 -9.78 4.79 3.34
CA PHE A 93 -10.19 5.85 2.42
C PHE A 93 -11.43 6.52 2.99
N ASN A 94 -11.33 7.80 3.30
CA ASN A 94 -12.45 8.54 3.86
C ASN A 94 -13.37 9.18 2.81
N SER A 95 -13.09 8.96 1.52
CA SER A 95 -13.90 9.44 0.41
C SER A 95 -13.96 8.36 -0.66
N HIS A 96 -15.17 7.96 -1.04
CA HIS A 96 -15.38 6.99 -2.12
C HIS A 96 -14.87 7.52 -3.46
N SER A 97 -15.08 8.81 -3.73
CA SER A 97 -14.59 9.45 -4.96
C SER A 97 -13.07 9.44 -5.01
N TYR A 98 -12.41 9.76 -3.91
CA TYR A 98 -10.95 9.75 -3.85
C TYR A 98 -10.42 8.34 -4.10
N PHE A 99 -11.04 7.33 -3.48
CA PHE A 99 -10.67 5.94 -3.69
C PHE A 99 -10.80 5.55 -5.17
N SER A 100 -11.97 5.78 -5.76
CA SER A 100 -12.23 5.39 -7.15
C SER A 100 -11.30 6.08 -8.13
N ASN A 101 -11.08 7.37 -7.95
CA ASN A 101 -10.19 8.14 -8.82
C ASN A 101 -8.74 7.69 -8.69
N SER A 102 -8.30 7.45 -7.45
CA SER A 102 -6.94 6.97 -7.19
C SER A 102 -6.73 5.56 -7.76
N PHE A 103 -7.71 4.68 -7.59
CA PHE A 103 -7.66 3.32 -8.11
C PHE A 103 -7.56 3.34 -9.64
N LYS A 104 -8.40 4.16 -10.29
CA LYS A 104 -8.39 4.28 -11.75
C LYS A 104 -7.06 4.83 -12.26
N ALA A 105 -6.50 5.83 -11.57
CA ALA A 105 -5.19 6.38 -11.94
C ALA A 105 -4.08 5.33 -11.83
N PHE A 106 -4.18 4.46 -10.83
CA PHE A 106 -3.14 3.46 -10.57
C PHE A 106 -3.27 2.22 -11.46
N TYR A 107 -4.49 1.74 -11.68
CA TYR A 107 -4.74 0.48 -12.41
C TYR A 107 -5.33 0.66 -13.82
N GLY A 108 -5.74 1.87 -14.19
CA GLY A 108 -6.30 2.14 -15.51
C GLY A 108 -7.80 1.88 -15.63
N CYS A 109 -8.45 1.40 -14.57
CA CYS A 109 -9.89 1.17 -14.54
C CYS A 109 -10.44 1.43 -13.15
N THR A 110 -11.74 1.69 -13.05
CA THR A 110 -12.39 1.89 -11.75
C THR A 110 -12.49 0.58 -10.98
N PRO A 111 -12.68 0.63 -9.66
CA PRO A 111 -12.90 -0.60 -8.87
C PRO A 111 -14.06 -1.43 -9.40
N THR A 112 -15.15 -0.80 -9.78
CA THR A 112 -16.33 -1.50 -10.34
C THR A 112 -15.98 -2.19 -11.65
N GLU A 113 -15.30 -1.51 -12.54
CA GLU A 113 -14.82 -2.11 -13.79
C GLU A 113 -13.87 -3.28 -13.54
N PHE A 114 -13.01 -3.14 -12.54
CA PHE A 114 -12.07 -4.19 -12.15
C PHE A 114 -12.81 -5.46 -11.73
N VAL A 115 -13.87 -5.32 -10.92
CA VAL A 115 -14.70 -6.46 -10.50
C VAL A 115 -15.41 -7.09 -11.69
N GLN A 116 -15.93 -6.27 -12.60
CA GLN A 116 -16.59 -6.77 -13.82
C GLN A 116 -15.64 -7.58 -14.68
N MET A 117 -14.41 -7.15 -14.83
CA MET A 117 -13.40 -7.89 -15.59
C MET A 117 -13.10 -9.24 -14.93
N LYS A 118 -12.99 -9.26 -13.59
CA LYS A 118 -12.82 -10.49 -12.83
C LYS A 118 -13.98 -11.45 -13.10
N ASN A 119 -15.22 -10.97 -12.98
CA ASN A 119 -16.41 -11.79 -13.16
C ASN A 119 -16.51 -12.34 -14.59
N ASN A 120 -16.13 -11.55 -15.57
CA ASN A 120 -16.13 -12.02 -16.96
C ASN A 120 -15.12 -13.15 -17.18
N GLN A 121 -13.95 -13.05 -16.56
CA GLN A 121 -12.95 -14.11 -16.63
C GLN A 121 -13.43 -15.39 -15.94
N GLU A 122 -14.11 -15.27 -14.81
CA GLU A 122 -14.65 -16.42 -14.08
C GLU A 122 -15.78 -17.12 -14.83
N GLN A 123 -16.47 -16.42 -15.72
CA GLN A 123 -17.53 -16.99 -16.52
C GLN A 123 -17.02 -17.73 -17.76
N GLY A 124 -15.74 -17.96 -17.87
CA GLY A 124 -15.18 -18.87 -18.85
C GLY A 124 -15.11 -18.32 -20.27
N CYS A 125 -14.84 -17.06 -20.38
CA CYS A 125 -14.62 -16.48 -21.71
C CYS A 125 -13.35 -17.01 -22.34
#